data_c1224105fcf6edbe5bc3c80584ee953d
#
_entry.id   c1224105fcf6edbe5bc3c80584ee953d
#
_cell.length_a   1.000
_cell.length_b   1.000
_cell.length_c   1.000
_cell.angle_alpha   90.00
_cell.angle_beta   90.00
_cell.angle_gamma   90.00
#
_symmetry.space_group_name_H-M   'P 1'
#
loop_
_entity.id
_entity.type
_entity.pdbx_description
1 polymer ?
#
loop_
_entity_poly.entity_id
_entity_poly.type
_entity_poly.pdbx_seq_one_letter_code
_entity_poly.pdbx_strand_id
1 'polypeptide(L)'
;MREKFLSLFTFGSDYFYLKVALVFIILCKLLTIRQTTQLKFHYNRSNRLMTEFIGRSKITQLVYRPYLLSISPLLQALTYLFSEEMNKYFKPEEFDRETIQLEDGGTVGIDWAYDKGTRNGRPKRTDTKSKPILLLAPGLGGASDNLYTIALLRAARRSGFKIGTMLFRGSQNLPITSGKLSYSGAWRDCKAILEHVRGKYVSSEKRERMYAYGCSLGAQILALYMIREGKRACQVIDGAVLYGTPWSTSKGADFFYKNAFGLYQKGIGIKLSEDIRK
;
A
#
# COMPACT_ATOMS: atom_id res chain seq x y z
N MET A 1 14.48 -56.36 19.61
CA MET A 1 15.80 -55.82 19.21
C MET A 1 15.71 -54.84 18.04
N ARG A 2 14.85 -55.09 17.05
CA ARG A 2 14.68 -54.22 15.86
C ARG A 2 14.05 -52.85 16.18
N GLU A 3 13.12 -52.79 17.10
CA GLU A 3 12.46 -51.52 17.48
C GLU A 3 13.34 -50.58 18.30
N LYS A 4 14.21 -51.11 19.16
CA LYS A 4 15.21 -50.33 19.89
C LYS A 4 16.29 -49.74 18.98
N PHE A 5 16.57 -50.39 17.85
CA PHE A 5 17.52 -49.88 16.86
C PHE A 5 16.91 -48.76 16.03
N LEU A 6 15.62 -48.84 15.73
CA LEU A 6 14.88 -47.75 15.02
C LEU A 6 14.67 -46.52 15.89
N SER A 7 14.48 -46.67 17.21
CA SER A 7 14.34 -45.57 18.15
C SER A 7 15.63 -44.75 18.32
N LEU A 8 16.80 -45.38 18.18
CA LEU A 8 18.10 -44.70 18.19
C LEU A 8 18.33 -43.82 16.93
N PHE A 9 17.76 -44.24 15.81
CA PHE A 9 17.84 -43.45 14.55
C PHE A 9 16.85 -42.30 14.52
N THR A 10 15.67 -42.43 15.08
CA THR A 10 14.68 -41.33 15.19
C THR A 10 15.16 -40.24 16.15
N PHE A 11 15.71 -40.59 17.30
CA PHE A 11 16.25 -39.62 18.27
C PHE A 11 17.45 -38.83 17.73
N GLY A 12 18.27 -39.45 16.88
CA GLY A 12 19.40 -38.80 16.21
C GLY A 12 18.96 -37.86 15.08
N SER A 13 17.87 -38.19 14.36
CA SER A 13 17.33 -37.41 13.27
C SER A 13 16.69 -36.10 13.78
N ASP A 14 15.92 -36.14 14.87
CA ASP A 14 15.25 -34.98 15.45
C ASP A 14 16.28 -33.96 15.96
N TYR A 15 17.36 -34.42 16.56
CA TYR A 15 18.47 -33.56 16.98
C TYR A 15 19.26 -32.97 15.80
N PHE A 16 19.37 -33.70 14.70
CA PHE A 16 19.99 -33.21 13.47
C PHE A 16 19.17 -32.10 12.86
N TYR A 17 17.87 -32.30 12.67
CA TYR A 17 16.98 -31.28 12.14
C TYR A 17 16.93 -30.00 13.02
N LEU A 18 16.93 -30.19 14.34
CA LEU A 18 16.99 -29.08 15.29
C LEU A 18 18.29 -28.26 15.13
N LYS A 19 19.44 -28.93 14.99
CA LYS A 19 20.72 -28.28 14.74
C LYS A 19 20.74 -27.53 13.41
N VAL A 20 20.23 -28.15 12.34
CA VAL A 20 20.11 -27.52 11.02
C VAL A 20 19.21 -26.29 11.09
N ALA A 21 18.07 -26.38 11.75
CA ALA A 21 17.17 -25.26 11.95
C ALA A 21 17.83 -24.14 12.75
N LEU A 22 18.57 -24.45 13.80
CA LEU A 22 19.31 -23.47 14.62
C LEU A 22 20.39 -22.75 13.80
N VAL A 23 21.20 -23.50 13.04
CA VAL A 23 22.21 -22.91 12.15
C VAL A 23 21.55 -22.02 11.10
N PHE A 24 20.44 -22.45 10.51
CA PHE A 24 19.69 -21.64 9.54
C PHE A 24 19.19 -20.35 10.18
N ILE A 25 18.61 -20.40 11.39
CA ILE A 25 18.14 -19.22 12.13
C ILE A 25 19.31 -18.28 12.41
N ILE A 26 20.47 -18.79 12.85
CA ILE A 26 21.66 -17.99 13.13
C ILE A 26 22.16 -17.31 11.85
N LEU A 27 22.26 -18.03 10.75
CA LEU A 27 22.67 -17.48 9.44
C LEU A 27 21.70 -16.39 8.97
N CYS A 28 20.40 -16.62 9.06
CA CYS A 28 19.39 -15.63 8.73
C CYS A 28 19.53 -14.39 9.61
N LYS A 29 19.79 -14.55 10.91
CA LYS A 29 20.00 -13.44 11.84
C LYS A 29 21.26 -12.63 11.50
N LEU A 30 22.35 -13.30 11.17
CA LEU A 30 23.59 -12.63 10.73
C LEU A 30 23.36 -11.83 9.44
N LEU A 31 22.64 -12.40 8.47
CA LEU A 31 22.30 -11.71 7.23
C LEU A 31 21.41 -10.48 7.47
N THR A 32 20.43 -10.56 8.37
CA THR A 32 19.58 -9.42 8.72
C THR A 32 20.36 -8.32 9.43
N ILE A 33 21.32 -8.65 10.28
CA ILE A 33 22.21 -7.68 10.91
C ILE A 33 23.01 -6.90 9.86
N ARG A 34 23.54 -7.58 8.84
CA ARG A 34 24.26 -6.95 7.71
C ARG A 34 23.38 -6.00 6.90
N GLN A 35 22.08 -6.23 6.84
CA GLN A 35 21.10 -5.40 6.13
C GLN A 35 20.55 -4.25 6.99
N THR A 36 20.96 -4.16 8.25
CA THR A 36 20.58 -3.04 9.11
C THR A 36 21.16 -1.74 8.58
N THR A 37 20.33 -0.76 8.34
CA THR A 37 20.74 0.52 7.76
C THR A 37 19.98 1.70 8.37
N GLN A 38 20.64 2.85 8.43
CA GLN A 38 19.97 4.10 8.74
C GLN A 38 19.20 4.62 7.53
N LEU A 39 18.07 5.25 7.78
CA LEU A 39 17.31 5.92 6.73
C LEU A 39 18.11 7.10 6.18
N LYS A 40 18.21 7.17 4.85
CA LYS A 40 18.85 8.28 4.15
C LYS A 40 17.78 9.23 3.63
N PHE A 41 17.91 10.51 3.95
CA PHE A 41 16.98 11.54 3.52
C PHE A 41 17.62 12.39 2.44
N HIS A 42 16.95 12.48 1.29
CA HIS A 42 17.33 13.36 0.19
C HIS A 42 16.23 14.42 0.03
N TYR A 43 16.53 15.66 0.32
CA TYR A 43 15.57 16.75 0.25
C TYR A 43 16.23 18.05 -0.15
N ASN A 44 15.43 18.98 -0.65
CA ASN A 44 15.90 20.32 -0.95
C ASN A 44 16.15 21.10 0.36
N ARG A 45 17.42 21.35 0.67
CA ARG A 45 17.83 22.06 1.90
C ARG A 45 17.39 23.51 1.93
N SER A 46 17.11 24.12 0.77
CA SER A 46 16.55 25.48 0.69
C SER A 46 15.07 25.53 1.10
N ASN A 47 14.40 24.36 1.17
CA ASN A 47 13.03 24.28 1.64
C ASN A 47 13.01 24.29 3.17
N ARG A 48 12.67 25.46 3.74
CA ARG A 48 12.64 25.67 5.19
C ARG A 48 11.72 24.68 5.92
N LEU A 49 10.53 24.40 5.36
CA LEU A 49 9.57 23.46 5.93
C LEU A 49 10.15 22.03 6.01
N MET A 50 10.80 21.56 4.94
CA MET A 50 11.43 20.24 4.92
C MET A 50 12.61 20.16 5.88
N THR A 51 13.42 21.21 5.93
CA THR A 51 14.57 21.28 6.85
C THR A 51 14.11 21.23 8.31
N GLU A 52 13.07 21.98 8.65
CA GLU A 52 12.49 22.00 9.99
C GLU A 52 11.82 20.66 10.33
N PHE A 53 11.05 20.08 9.39
CA PHE A 53 10.43 18.76 9.55
C PHE A 53 11.46 17.67 9.81
N ILE A 54 12.51 17.59 9.00
CA ILE A 54 13.59 16.60 9.15
C ILE A 54 14.34 16.82 10.48
N GLY A 55 14.65 18.07 10.83
CA GLY A 55 15.37 18.39 12.08
C GLY A 55 14.60 18.04 13.35
N ARG A 56 13.27 18.17 13.34
CA ARG A 56 12.40 17.87 14.49
C ARG A 56 11.89 16.43 14.50
N SER A 57 11.95 15.72 13.37
CA SER A 57 11.38 14.40 13.23
C SER A 57 12.28 13.33 13.83
N LYS A 58 11.71 12.48 14.67
CA LYS A 58 12.39 11.27 15.18
C LYS A 58 12.65 10.23 14.08
N ILE A 59 12.08 10.40 12.89
CA ILE A 59 12.27 9.51 11.76
C ILE A 59 13.73 9.43 11.31
N THR A 60 14.51 10.51 11.51
CA THR A 60 15.94 10.56 11.20
C THR A 60 16.80 9.66 12.08
N GLN A 61 16.26 9.28 13.24
CA GLN A 61 16.93 8.40 14.19
C GLN A 61 16.54 6.93 14.01
N LEU A 62 15.58 6.66 13.12
CA LEU A 62 15.12 5.30 12.87
C LEU A 62 16.19 4.51 12.12
N VAL A 63 16.46 3.33 12.64
CA VAL A 63 17.29 2.32 12.00
C VAL A 63 16.40 1.23 11.46
N TYR A 64 16.45 1.01 10.15
CA TYR A 64 15.75 -0.12 9.54
C TYR A 64 16.47 -1.41 9.94
N ARG A 65 15.74 -2.28 10.60
CA ARG A 65 16.18 -3.62 10.99
C ARG A 65 15.22 -4.63 10.35
N PRO A 66 15.66 -5.32 9.29
CA PRO A 66 14.82 -6.33 8.68
C PRO A 66 14.53 -7.46 9.68
N TYR A 67 13.34 -8.03 9.61
CA TYR A 67 13.05 -9.23 10.40
C TYR A 67 13.65 -10.48 9.74
N LEU A 68 13.66 -11.59 10.49
CA LEU A 68 14.43 -12.79 10.15
C LEU A 68 14.14 -13.36 8.74
N LEU A 69 12.89 -13.28 8.28
CA LEU A 69 12.49 -13.77 6.95
C LEU A 69 12.68 -12.73 5.83
N SER A 70 13.16 -11.52 6.15
CA SER A 70 13.39 -10.46 5.16
C SER A 70 14.77 -10.51 4.50
N ILE A 71 15.41 -11.68 4.48
CA ILE A 71 16.76 -11.87 3.92
C ILE A 71 16.78 -11.86 2.39
N SER A 72 15.63 -12.09 1.75
CA SER A 72 15.51 -11.99 0.31
C SER A 72 14.17 -11.38 -0.09
N PRO A 73 14.09 -10.71 -1.27
CA PRO A 73 12.83 -10.19 -1.79
C PRO A 73 11.76 -11.27 -1.99
N LEU A 74 12.16 -12.48 -2.38
CA LEU A 74 11.23 -13.60 -2.54
C LEU A 74 10.60 -14.02 -1.20
N LEU A 75 11.40 -14.17 -0.16
CA LEU A 75 10.90 -14.52 1.18
C LEU A 75 10.01 -13.42 1.74
N GLN A 76 10.33 -12.15 1.49
CA GLN A 76 9.46 -11.03 1.86
C GLN A 76 8.11 -11.12 1.16
N ALA A 77 8.11 -11.37 -0.15
CA ALA A 77 6.88 -11.51 -0.93
C ALA A 77 6.03 -12.69 -0.42
N LEU A 78 6.63 -13.84 -0.19
CA LEU A 78 5.93 -15.02 0.36
C LEU A 78 5.36 -14.76 1.75
N THR A 79 6.14 -14.10 2.62
CA THR A 79 5.66 -13.73 3.97
C THR A 79 4.48 -12.75 3.89
N TYR A 80 4.56 -11.79 2.97
CA TYR A 80 3.47 -10.84 2.76
C TYR A 80 2.20 -11.55 2.27
N LEU A 81 2.31 -12.41 1.25
CA LEU A 81 1.17 -13.18 0.73
C LEU A 81 0.53 -14.07 1.80
N PHE A 82 1.35 -14.74 2.61
CA PHE A 82 0.84 -15.53 3.74
C PHE A 82 0.12 -14.64 4.77
N SER A 83 0.67 -13.48 5.07
CA SER A 83 0.06 -12.53 6.01
C SER A 83 -1.26 -11.95 5.48
N GLU A 84 -1.36 -11.68 4.17
CA GLU A 84 -2.61 -11.26 3.53
C GLU A 84 -3.67 -12.37 3.58
N GLU A 85 -3.28 -13.63 3.34
CA GLU A 85 -4.20 -14.75 3.44
C GLU A 85 -4.72 -14.93 4.86
N MET A 86 -3.82 -14.84 5.85
CA MET A 86 -4.19 -14.88 7.27
C MET A 86 -5.09 -13.71 7.68
N ASN A 87 -4.91 -12.53 7.09
CA ASN A 87 -5.72 -11.35 7.40
C ASN A 87 -7.22 -11.55 7.10
N LYS A 88 -7.57 -12.41 6.15
CA LYS A 88 -8.96 -12.73 5.81
C LYS A 88 -9.74 -13.39 6.98
N TYR A 89 -9.01 -14.01 7.91
CA TYR A 89 -9.61 -14.64 9.10
C TYR A 89 -9.81 -13.65 10.26
N PHE A 90 -9.25 -12.44 10.18
CA PHE A 90 -9.48 -11.41 11.17
C PHE A 90 -10.71 -10.57 10.79
N LYS A 91 -11.31 -9.94 11.80
CA LYS A 91 -12.49 -9.10 11.60
C LYS A 91 -12.20 -8.02 10.56
N PRO A 92 -12.92 -8.00 9.42
CA PRO A 92 -12.69 -7.02 8.37
C PRO A 92 -12.99 -5.59 8.87
N GLU A 93 -12.29 -4.62 8.32
CA GLU A 93 -12.70 -3.22 8.44
C GLU A 93 -13.95 -3.01 7.57
N GLU A 94 -14.89 -2.22 8.07
CA GLU A 94 -16.09 -1.86 7.32
C GLU A 94 -15.85 -0.58 6.53
N PHE A 95 -16.35 -0.55 5.30
CA PHE A 95 -16.22 0.59 4.40
C PHE A 95 -17.59 1.02 3.87
N ASP A 96 -17.75 2.32 3.69
CA ASP A 96 -18.88 2.90 2.97
C ASP A 96 -18.44 3.23 1.55
N ARG A 97 -18.94 2.45 0.57
CA ARG A 97 -18.55 2.60 -0.82
C ARG A 97 -19.32 3.71 -1.51
N GLU A 98 -18.57 4.59 -2.16
CA GLU A 98 -19.08 5.61 -3.05
C GLU A 98 -18.58 5.34 -4.47
N THR A 99 -19.49 5.26 -5.43
CA THR A 99 -19.17 5.08 -6.84
C THR A 99 -19.27 6.40 -7.59
N ILE A 100 -18.41 6.58 -8.57
CA ILE A 100 -18.33 7.77 -9.43
C ILE A 100 -18.38 7.30 -10.87
N GLN A 101 -19.37 7.77 -11.61
CA GLN A 101 -19.48 7.54 -13.03
C GLN A 101 -18.62 8.53 -13.79
N LEU A 102 -17.80 8.05 -14.70
CA LEU A 102 -16.93 8.87 -15.54
C LEU A 102 -17.60 9.22 -16.87
N GLU A 103 -17.13 10.26 -17.53
CA GLU A 103 -17.67 10.72 -18.82
C GLU A 103 -17.65 9.66 -19.92
N ASP A 104 -16.67 8.75 -19.90
CA ASP A 104 -16.53 7.66 -20.86
C ASP A 104 -17.34 6.40 -20.48
N GLY A 105 -18.28 6.53 -19.55
CA GLY A 105 -19.10 5.43 -19.07
C GLY A 105 -18.41 4.50 -18.05
N GLY A 106 -17.12 4.71 -17.75
CA GLY A 106 -16.38 3.91 -16.77
C GLY A 106 -16.77 4.25 -15.33
N THR A 107 -16.60 3.29 -14.43
CA THR A 107 -16.89 3.46 -13.00
C THR A 107 -15.60 3.37 -12.19
N VAL A 108 -15.41 4.35 -11.31
CA VAL A 108 -14.41 4.38 -10.26
C VAL A 108 -15.10 4.59 -8.91
N GLY A 109 -14.38 4.53 -7.81
CA GLY A 109 -15.03 4.70 -6.52
C GLY A 109 -14.08 5.06 -5.38
N ILE A 110 -14.68 5.13 -4.21
CA ILE A 110 -13.97 5.40 -2.95
C ILE A 110 -14.59 4.51 -1.88
N ASP A 111 -13.76 3.75 -1.18
CA ASP A 111 -14.15 3.08 0.05
C ASP A 111 -13.78 3.97 1.24
N TRP A 112 -14.77 4.57 1.85
CA TRP A 112 -14.61 5.40 3.04
C TRP A 112 -14.51 4.54 4.29
N ALA A 113 -13.43 4.69 5.05
CA ALA A 113 -13.26 3.96 6.30
C ALA A 113 -14.18 4.53 7.39
N TYR A 114 -14.90 3.65 8.11
CA TYR A 114 -15.74 4.07 9.23
C TYR A 114 -14.92 4.63 10.39
N ASP A 115 -15.36 5.75 10.93
CA ASP A 115 -14.94 6.18 12.27
C ASP A 115 -15.63 5.30 13.31
N LYS A 116 -14.91 4.85 14.32
CA LYS A 116 -15.51 4.09 15.43
C LYS A 116 -16.68 4.89 16.02
N GLY A 117 -17.88 4.34 15.95
CA GLY A 117 -19.10 4.94 16.45
C GLY A 117 -19.95 5.69 15.42
N THR A 118 -19.57 5.74 14.15
CA THR A 118 -20.39 6.31 13.08
C THR A 118 -20.80 5.22 12.09
N ARG A 119 -22.08 5.25 11.66
CA ARG A 119 -22.58 4.34 10.61
C ARG A 119 -22.21 4.76 9.18
N ASN A 120 -21.64 5.95 9.02
CA ASN A 120 -21.31 6.50 7.72
C ASN A 120 -19.85 7.01 7.74
N GLY A 121 -18.98 6.35 6.97
CA GLY A 121 -17.56 6.71 6.86
C GLY A 121 -17.31 7.97 6.04
N ARG A 122 -18.28 8.43 5.25
CA ARG A 122 -18.12 9.59 4.37
C ARG A 122 -17.94 10.88 5.18
N PRO A 123 -17.02 11.75 4.76
CA PRO A 123 -16.92 13.07 5.38
C PRO A 123 -18.21 13.88 5.12
N LYS A 124 -18.70 14.55 6.14
CA LYS A 124 -19.87 15.44 6.00
C LYS A 124 -19.37 16.89 5.92
N ARG A 125 -19.85 17.65 4.93
CA ARG A 125 -19.58 19.11 4.83
C ARG A 125 -20.09 19.88 6.05
N THR A 126 -21.04 19.33 6.77
CA THR A 126 -21.66 19.93 7.97
C THR A 126 -20.96 19.56 9.27
N ASP A 127 -19.92 18.71 9.23
CA ASP A 127 -19.17 18.38 10.44
C ASP A 127 -18.54 19.65 11.01
N THR A 128 -18.89 19.99 12.24
CA THR A 128 -18.41 21.18 12.95
C THR A 128 -16.91 21.11 13.24
N LYS A 129 -16.35 19.88 13.33
CA LYS A 129 -14.91 19.62 13.42
C LYS A 129 -14.41 19.21 12.05
N SER A 130 -13.83 20.16 11.31
CA SER A 130 -13.23 19.85 10.02
C SER A 130 -11.97 19.00 10.22
N LYS A 131 -12.06 17.73 9.83
CA LYS A 131 -10.91 16.81 9.80
C LYS A 131 -10.31 16.82 8.40
N PRO A 132 -8.98 16.86 8.26
CA PRO A 132 -8.37 16.73 6.94
C PRO A 132 -8.71 15.37 6.33
N ILE A 133 -8.78 15.33 5.00
CA ILE A 133 -9.05 14.12 4.23
C ILE A 133 -7.74 13.55 3.72
N LEU A 134 -7.55 12.24 3.84
CA LEU A 134 -6.47 11.50 3.22
C LEU A 134 -7.07 10.45 2.26
N LEU A 135 -6.71 10.53 0.99
CA LEU A 135 -7.08 9.55 -0.03
C LEU A 135 -5.90 8.64 -0.34
N LEU A 136 -6.15 7.34 -0.32
CA LEU A 136 -5.16 6.31 -0.59
C LEU A 136 -5.36 5.77 -2.01
N ALA A 137 -4.33 5.85 -2.84
CA ALA A 137 -4.25 5.17 -4.13
C ALA A 137 -3.47 3.85 -3.94
N PRO A 138 -4.12 2.69 -3.95
CA PRO A 138 -3.48 1.41 -3.67
C PRO A 138 -2.57 0.95 -4.81
N GLY A 139 -1.70 -0.03 -4.51
CA GLY A 139 -0.86 -0.70 -5.50
C GLY A 139 -1.65 -1.63 -6.42
N LEU A 140 -0.92 -2.33 -7.30
CA LEU A 140 -1.51 -3.32 -8.22
C LEU A 140 -2.19 -4.45 -7.44
N GLY A 141 -3.44 -4.74 -7.78
CA GLY A 141 -4.27 -5.71 -7.02
C GLY A 141 -4.54 -5.29 -5.59
N GLY A 142 -4.25 -4.03 -5.25
CA GLY A 142 -4.46 -3.49 -3.91
C GLY A 142 -5.93 -3.22 -3.64
N ALA A 143 -6.30 -3.40 -2.38
CA ALA A 143 -7.66 -3.34 -1.90
C ALA A 143 -7.75 -2.52 -0.61
N SER A 144 -8.95 -2.09 -0.25
CA SER A 144 -9.21 -1.35 0.98
C SER A 144 -8.92 -2.18 2.23
N ASP A 145 -9.05 -3.50 2.13
CA ASP A 145 -8.85 -4.49 3.19
C ASP A 145 -7.46 -5.13 3.22
N ASN A 146 -6.53 -4.74 2.34
CA ASN A 146 -5.14 -5.20 2.42
C ASN A 146 -4.46 -4.76 3.71
N LEU A 147 -3.56 -5.59 4.24
CA LEU A 147 -2.85 -5.32 5.50
C LEU A 147 -2.17 -3.96 5.55
N TYR A 148 -1.46 -3.58 4.48
CA TYR A 148 -0.79 -2.29 4.45
C TYR A 148 -1.77 -1.12 4.40
N THR A 149 -2.90 -1.29 3.69
CA THR A 149 -3.97 -0.29 3.63
C THR A 149 -4.59 -0.12 5.02
N ILE A 150 -4.98 -1.22 5.67
CA ILE A 150 -5.54 -1.21 7.03
C ILE A 150 -4.57 -0.58 8.04
N ALA A 151 -3.28 -0.91 7.96
CA ALA A 151 -2.28 -0.34 8.85
C ALA A 151 -2.18 1.18 8.69
N LEU A 152 -2.18 1.67 7.44
CA LEU A 152 -2.14 3.09 7.12
C LEU A 152 -3.44 3.80 7.53
N LEU A 153 -4.61 3.18 7.25
CA LEU A 153 -5.91 3.67 7.71
C LEU A 153 -5.94 3.88 9.23
N ARG A 154 -5.48 2.89 9.99
CA ARG A 154 -5.43 2.98 11.45
C ARG A 154 -4.49 4.07 11.94
N ALA A 155 -3.33 4.24 11.32
CA ALA A 155 -2.38 5.28 11.65
C ALA A 155 -2.94 6.68 11.36
N ALA A 156 -3.50 6.89 10.18
CA ALA A 156 -4.07 8.16 9.76
C ALA A 156 -5.33 8.54 10.58
N ARG A 157 -6.17 7.54 10.92
CA ARG A 157 -7.33 7.75 11.82
C ARG A 157 -6.88 8.24 13.20
N ARG A 158 -5.82 7.65 13.77
CA ARG A 158 -5.23 8.12 15.04
C ARG A 158 -4.70 9.55 14.95
N SER A 159 -4.27 9.95 13.77
CA SER A 159 -3.81 11.33 13.49
C SER A 159 -4.96 12.29 13.12
N GLY A 160 -6.21 11.85 13.24
CA GLY A 160 -7.39 12.70 13.06
C GLY A 160 -7.86 12.90 11.62
N PHE A 161 -7.39 12.08 10.67
CA PHE A 161 -7.84 12.16 9.27
C PHE A 161 -9.18 11.43 9.05
N LYS A 162 -9.98 11.94 8.12
CA LYS A 162 -10.98 11.18 7.36
C LYS A 162 -10.30 10.49 6.21
N ILE A 163 -10.63 9.22 5.95
CA ILE A 163 -9.81 8.42 5.04
C ILE A 163 -10.69 7.69 4.05
N GLY A 164 -10.31 7.76 2.78
CA GLY A 164 -10.89 6.99 1.70
C GLY A 164 -9.81 6.26 0.89
N THR A 165 -10.11 5.03 0.46
CA THR A 165 -9.28 4.30 -0.50
C THR A 165 -9.87 4.47 -1.88
N MET A 166 -9.06 4.96 -2.83
CA MET A 166 -9.46 5.11 -4.23
C MET A 166 -9.60 3.72 -4.87
N LEU A 167 -10.69 3.53 -5.57
CA LEU A 167 -10.98 2.32 -6.34
C LEU A 167 -10.91 2.67 -7.82
N PHE A 168 -9.94 2.10 -8.50
CA PHE A 168 -9.79 2.26 -9.94
C PHE A 168 -10.64 1.24 -10.70
N ARG A 169 -10.87 1.46 -12.00
CA ARG A 169 -11.69 0.58 -12.85
C ARG A 169 -11.31 -0.90 -12.72
N GLY A 170 -12.29 -1.76 -12.52
CA GLY A 170 -12.13 -3.20 -12.38
C GLY A 170 -11.46 -3.65 -11.09
N SER A 171 -11.27 -2.76 -10.09
CA SER A 171 -10.76 -3.13 -8.77
C SER A 171 -11.89 -3.38 -7.77
N GLN A 172 -11.67 -4.32 -6.85
CA GLN A 172 -12.54 -4.55 -5.68
C GLN A 172 -14.04 -4.69 -6.00
N ASN A 173 -14.38 -5.50 -7.00
CA ASN A 173 -15.77 -5.74 -7.42
C ASN A 173 -16.50 -4.46 -7.87
N LEU A 174 -15.76 -3.43 -8.31
CA LEU A 174 -16.40 -2.36 -9.08
C LEU A 174 -16.87 -2.90 -10.41
N PRO A 175 -18.09 -2.53 -10.86
CA PRO A 175 -18.59 -2.96 -12.15
C PRO A 175 -17.70 -2.43 -13.27
N ILE A 176 -17.38 -3.29 -14.24
CA ILE A 176 -16.69 -2.90 -15.47
C ILE A 176 -17.74 -2.35 -16.42
N THR A 177 -17.89 -1.04 -16.47
CA THR A 177 -18.92 -0.34 -17.24
C THR A 177 -18.39 0.28 -18.52
N SER A 178 -17.11 0.09 -18.84
CA SER A 178 -16.47 0.54 -20.08
C SER A 178 -15.46 -0.49 -20.56
N GLY A 179 -15.03 -0.40 -21.81
CA GLY A 179 -13.98 -1.27 -22.39
C GLY A 179 -12.56 -0.99 -21.86
N LYS A 180 -12.42 -0.29 -20.75
CA LYS A 180 -11.11 0.09 -20.19
C LYS A 180 -10.97 -0.45 -18.77
N LEU A 181 -9.80 -0.99 -18.47
CA LEU A 181 -9.37 -1.35 -17.12
C LEU A 181 -8.33 -0.34 -16.60
N SER A 182 -8.08 -0.41 -15.29
CA SER A 182 -7.01 0.40 -14.70
C SER A 182 -5.63 -0.05 -15.19
N TYR A 183 -4.74 0.90 -15.39
CA TYR A 183 -3.37 0.70 -15.82
C TYR A 183 -2.47 1.81 -15.26
N SER A 184 -1.17 1.69 -15.43
CA SER A 184 -0.19 2.64 -14.89
C SER A 184 -0.36 4.09 -15.37
N GLY A 185 -1.05 4.29 -16.49
CA GLY A 185 -1.38 5.60 -17.05
C GLY A 185 -2.75 6.17 -16.67
N ALA A 186 -3.48 5.56 -15.74
CA ALA A 186 -4.87 5.93 -15.38
C ALA A 186 -4.97 7.23 -14.54
N TRP A 187 -4.14 8.21 -14.82
CA TRP A 187 -4.13 9.48 -14.07
C TRP A 187 -5.43 10.29 -14.19
N ARG A 188 -6.18 10.12 -15.30
CA ARG A 188 -7.48 10.79 -15.47
C ARG A 188 -8.53 10.25 -14.51
N ASP A 189 -8.50 8.95 -14.23
CA ASP A 189 -9.38 8.32 -13.23
C ASP A 189 -9.04 8.83 -11.83
N CYS A 190 -7.75 8.94 -11.52
CA CYS A 190 -7.27 9.54 -10.28
C CYS A 190 -7.72 11.01 -10.15
N LYS A 191 -7.59 11.80 -11.23
CA LYS A 191 -8.07 13.18 -11.29
C LYS A 191 -9.55 13.27 -10.96
N ALA A 192 -10.38 12.46 -11.61
CA ALA A 192 -11.83 12.47 -11.40
C ALA A 192 -12.19 12.17 -9.94
N ILE A 193 -11.54 11.19 -9.31
CA ILE A 193 -11.75 10.87 -7.90
C ILE A 193 -11.34 12.05 -7.00
N LEU A 194 -10.15 12.63 -7.22
CA LEU A 194 -9.63 13.72 -6.41
C LEU A 194 -10.49 14.98 -6.52
N GLU A 195 -10.87 15.36 -7.75
CA GLU A 195 -11.73 16.53 -8.00
C GLU A 195 -13.13 16.33 -7.41
N HIS A 196 -13.71 15.13 -7.54
CA HIS A 196 -14.99 14.78 -6.92
C HIS A 196 -14.94 15.00 -5.40
N VAL A 197 -13.91 14.47 -4.73
CA VAL A 197 -13.78 14.62 -3.27
C VAL A 197 -13.55 16.08 -2.90
N ARG A 198 -12.70 16.80 -3.63
CA ARG A 198 -12.44 18.22 -3.38
C ARG A 198 -13.73 19.03 -3.47
N GLY A 199 -14.50 18.86 -4.53
CA GLY A 199 -15.75 19.60 -4.75
C GLY A 199 -16.86 19.25 -3.77
N LYS A 200 -16.99 17.95 -3.41
CA LYS A 200 -18.11 17.46 -2.60
C LYS A 200 -17.87 17.58 -1.09
N TYR A 201 -16.64 17.37 -0.62
CA TYR A 201 -16.36 17.18 0.81
C TYR A 201 -15.44 18.23 1.44
N VAL A 202 -14.70 18.99 0.64
CA VAL A 202 -13.74 19.99 1.14
C VAL A 202 -14.29 21.39 1.01
N SER A 203 -14.42 22.09 2.13
CA SER A 203 -14.87 23.49 2.16
C SER A 203 -13.66 24.44 2.12
N SER A 204 -13.64 25.32 1.15
CA SER A 204 -12.63 26.39 1.06
C SER A 204 -12.76 27.40 2.20
N GLU A 205 -13.99 27.68 2.62
CA GLU A 205 -14.30 28.60 3.71
C GLU A 205 -13.74 28.12 5.06
N LYS A 206 -13.79 26.80 5.29
CA LYS A 206 -13.28 26.17 6.52
C LYS A 206 -11.80 25.86 6.48
N ARG A 207 -11.10 26.20 5.39
CA ARG A 207 -9.68 25.85 5.17
C ARG A 207 -9.40 24.35 5.37
N GLU A 208 -10.36 23.52 4.99
CA GLU A 208 -10.20 22.06 5.06
C GLU A 208 -9.11 21.61 4.08
N ARG A 209 -8.32 20.63 4.51
CA ARG A 209 -7.18 20.15 3.73
C ARG A 209 -7.43 18.75 3.21
N MET A 210 -6.90 18.49 2.02
CA MET A 210 -6.96 17.18 1.38
C MET A 210 -5.57 16.73 0.93
N TYR A 211 -5.22 15.52 1.34
CA TYR A 211 -3.94 14.89 1.03
C TYR A 211 -4.15 13.60 0.27
N ALA A 212 -3.15 13.19 -0.49
CA ALA A 212 -3.15 11.92 -1.20
C ALA A 212 -1.92 11.09 -0.84
N TYR A 213 -2.10 9.78 -0.71
CA TYR A 213 -1.03 8.81 -0.52
C TYR A 213 -1.12 7.76 -1.61
N GLY A 214 -0.06 7.56 -2.37
CA GLY A 214 0.03 6.53 -3.38
C GLY A 214 1.02 5.43 -2.97
N CYS A 215 0.65 4.18 -3.19
CA CYS A 215 1.52 3.03 -3.00
C CYS A 215 1.78 2.34 -4.34
N SER A 216 3.06 2.07 -4.68
CA SER A 216 3.45 1.31 -5.87
C SER A 216 2.77 1.85 -7.14
N LEU A 217 1.91 1.08 -7.82
CA LEU A 217 1.14 1.52 -8.98
C LEU A 217 0.31 2.79 -8.68
N GLY A 218 -0.35 2.85 -7.52
CA GLY A 218 -1.11 4.03 -7.10
C GLY A 218 -0.22 5.26 -6.93
N ALA A 219 1.03 5.08 -6.47
CA ALA A 219 2.00 6.16 -6.41
C ALA A 219 2.39 6.66 -7.81
N GLN A 220 2.54 5.76 -8.78
CA GLN A 220 2.84 6.12 -10.16
C GLN A 220 1.68 6.88 -10.81
N ILE A 221 0.44 6.42 -10.61
CA ILE A 221 -0.78 7.09 -11.12
C ILE A 221 -0.89 8.49 -10.52
N LEU A 222 -0.69 8.62 -9.21
CA LEU A 222 -0.74 9.90 -8.50
C LEU A 222 0.38 10.84 -8.94
N ALA A 223 1.61 10.32 -9.14
CA ALA A 223 2.72 11.10 -9.68
C ALA A 223 2.41 11.64 -11.08
N LEU A 224 1.87 10.78 -11.95
CA LEU A 224 1.44 11.17 -13.30
C LEU A 224 0.35 12.24 -13.26
N TYR A 225 -0.64 12.11 -12.38
CA TYR A 225 -1.64 13.15 -12.16
C TYR A 225 -0.99 14.50 -11.82
N MET A 226 -0.10 14.52 -10.84
CA MET A 226 0.57 15.76 -10.43
C MET A 226 1.43 16.36 -11.55
N ILE A 227 2.12 15.54 -12.32
CA ILE A 227 2.94 15.98 -13.45
C ILE A 227 2.05 16.58 -14.58
N ARG A 228 0.94 15.92 -14.89
CA ARG A 228 0.04 16.32 -15.98
C ARG A 228 -0.76 17.58 -15.66
N GLU A 229 -1.25 17.69 -14.43
CA GLU A 229 -2.04 18.84 -13.98
C GLU A 229 -1.17 20.01 -13.49
N GLY A 230 0.08 19.77 -13.11
CA GLY A 230 1.01 20.81 -12.67
C GLY A 230 0.42 21.66 -11.54
N LYS A 231 0.34 22.99 -11.75
CA LYS A 231 -0.19 23.92 -10.75
C LYS A 231 -1.65 23.64 -10.36
N ARG A 232 -2.45 23.07 -11.26
CA ARG A 232 -3.86 22.71 -10.95
C ARG A 232 -3.95 21.63 -9.89
N ALA A 233 -3.02 20.67 -9.85
CA ALA A 233 -2.98 19.66 -8.80
C ALA A 233 -2.89 20.29 -7.40
N CYS A 234 -2.17 21.40 -7.24
CA CYS A 234 -2.05 22.13 -5.97
C CYS A 234 -3.35 22.81 -5.52
N GLN A 235 -4.31 22.99 -6.43
CA GLN A 235 -5.65 23.50 -6.09
C GLN A 235 -6.56 22.38 -5.57
N VAL A 236 -6.25 21.13 -5.91
CA VAL A 236 -7.05 19.95 -5.56
C VAL A 236 -6.51 19.29 -4.30
N ILE A 237 -5.20 19.04 -4.22
CA ILE A 237 -4.55 18.41 -3.07
C ILE A 237 -3.52 19.35 -2.43
N ASP A 238 -3.50 19.37 -1.09
CA ASP A 238 -2.58 20.20 -0.30
C ASP A 238 -1.21 19.54 -0.12
N GLY A 239 -1.10 18.24 -0.40
CA GLY A 239 0.16 17.49 -0.38
C GLY A 239 -0.03 16.05 -0.76
N ALA A 240 1.08 15.40 -1.12
CA ALA A 240 1.09 14.01 -1.52
C ALA A 240 2.31 13.25 -0.97
N VAL A 241 2.11 11.96 -0.71
CA VAL A 241 3.17 11.01 -0.41
C VAL A 241 3.15 9.92 -1.46
N LEU A 242 4.30 9.62 -2.04
CA LEU A 242 4.51 8.58 -3.03
C LEU A 242 5.42 7.50 -2.44
N TYR A 243 4.85 6.34 -2.16
CA TYR A 243 5.59 5.24 -1.53
C TYR A 243 5.87 4.11 -2.53
N GLY A 244 7.15 3.73 -2.65
CA GLY A 244 7.55 2.62 -3.52
C GLY A 244 7.22 2.84 -5.00
N THR A 245 7.34 4.07 -5.50
CA THR A 245 6.93 4.44 -6.86
C THR A 245 7.79 3.73 -7.91
N PRO A 246 7.20 2.97 -8.84
CA PRO A 246 7.94 2.39 -9.97
C PRO A 246 8.19 3.46 -11.04
N TRP A 247 9.27 4.23 -10.87
CA TRP A 247 9.64 5.32 -11.79
C TRP A 247 9.95 4.87 -13.22
N SER A 248 10.31 3.60 -13.41
CA SER A 248 10.56 2.99 -14.72
C SER A 248 9.91 1.61 -14.78
N THR A 249 8.78 1.52 -15.46
CA THR A 249 8.06 0.25 -15.66
C THR A 249 8.84 -0.73 -16.52
N SER A 250 9.61 -0.26 -17.52
CA SER A 250 10.44 -1.12 -18.35
C SER A 250 11.55 -1.80 -17.56
N LYS A 251 12.28 -1.03 -16.74
CA LYS A 251 13.31 -1.62 -15.85
C LYS A 251 12.70 -2.55 -14.81
N GLY A 252 11.50 -2.24 -14.31
CA GLY A 252 10.75 -3.11 -13.39
C GLY A 252 10.36 -4.43 -14.06
N ALA A 253 9.85 -4.38 -15.28
CA ALA A 253 9.49 -5.57 -16.06
C ALA A 253 10.72 -6.47 -16.31
N ASP A 254 11.84 -5.87 -16.72
CA ASP A 254 13.10 -6.59 -16.90
C ASP A 254 13.57 -7.27 -15.61
N PHE A 255 13.43 -6.58 -14.48
CA PHE A 255 13.78 -7.13 -13.18
C PHE A 255 12.90 -8.35 -12.84
N PHE A 256 11.59 -8.24 -13.00
CA PHE A 256 10.67 -9.34 -12.73
C PHE A 256 10.87 -10.55 -13.63
N TYR A 257 11.23 -10.30 -14.90
CA TYR A 257 11.51 -11.37 -15.85
C TYR A 257 12.81 -12.10 -15.54
N LYS A 258 13.87 -11.35 -15.23
CA LYS A 258 15.23 -11.91 -15.05
C LYS A 258 15.46 -12.52 -13.66
N ASN A 259 14.68 -12.10 -12.64
CA ASN A 259 14.91 -12.53 -11.27
C ASN A 259 13.93 -13.62 -10.86
N ALA A 260 14.39 -14.45 -9.91
CA ALA A 260 13.64 -15.58 -9.36
C ALA A 260 13.04 -16.51 -10.45
N PHE A 261 13.76 -16.75 -11.54
CA PHE A 261 13.33 -17.60 -12.66
C PHE A 261 11.96 -17.21 -13.23
N GLY A 262 11.61 -15.92 -13.24
CA GLY A 262 10.32 -15.41 -13.70
C GLY A 262 9.15 -15.69 -12.76
N LEU A 263 9.38 -16.20 -11.56
CA LEU A 263 8.31 -16.49 -10.60
C LEU A 263 7.53 -15.24 -10.20
N TYR A 264 8.19 -14.09 -10.09
CA TYR A 264 7.51 -12.83 -9.81
C TYR A 264 6.47 -12.48 -10.88
N GLN A 265 6.87 -12.60 -12.16
CA GLN A 265 5.98 -12.30 -13.27
C GLN A 265 4.80 -13.27 -13.34
N LYS A 266 5.07 -14.58 -13.13
CA LYS A 266 4.01 -15.61 -13.07
C LYS A 266 3.04 -15.35 -11.92
N GLY A 267 3.55 -15.05 -10.72
CA GLY A 267 2.71 -14.75 -9.56
C GLY A 267 1.81 -13.53 -9.75
N ILE A 268 2.36 -12.45 -10.31
CA ILE A 268 1.59 -11.25 -10.64
C ILE A 268 0.53 -11.57 -11.71
N GLY A 269 0.90 -12.33 -12.76
CA GLY A 269 -0.03 -12.73 -13.82
C GLY A 269 -1.21 -13.56 -13.32
N ILE A 270 -0.95 -14.54 -12.43
CA ILE A 270 -2.00 -15.35 -11.79
C ILE A 270 -2.94 -14.44 -11.00
N LYS A 271 -2.39 -13.60 -10.13
CA LYS A 271 -3.18 -12.69 -9.29
C LYS A 271 -4.07 -11.76 -10.09
N LEU A 272 -3.53 -11.13 -11.14
CA LEU A 272 -4.31 -10.26 -12.03
C LEU A 272 -5.41 -11.03 -12.77
N SER A 273 -5.13 -12.26 -13.23
CA SER A 273 -6.12 -13.10 -13.89
C SER A 273 -7.27 -13.46 -12.95
N GLU A 274 -6.99 -13.73 -11.69
CA GLU A 274 -8.01 -13.98 -10.67
C GLU A 274 -8.88 -12.73 -10.41
N ASP A 275 -8.27 -11.56 -10.33
CA ASP A 275 -8.98 -10.31 -10.06
C ASP A 275 -9.89 -9.88 -11.24
N ILE A 276 -9.52 -10.23 -12.49
CA ILE A 276 -10.34 -9.96 -13.68
C ILE A 276 -11.50 -10.95 -13.81
N ARG A 277 -11.35 -12.20 -13.34
CA ARG A 277 -12.39 -13.24 -13.45
C ARG A 277 -13.51 -13.11 -12.43
N LYS A 278 -13.31 -12.32 -11.39
CA LYS A 278 -14.31 -11.99 -10.36
C LYS A 278 -15.23 -10.87 -10.81
#